data_e22bb13eec0556b5ef6c6a2043a8a6c5
#
_entry.id   e22bb13eec0556b5ef6c6a2043a8a6c5
#
_cell.length_a   1.000
_cell.length_b   1.000
_cell.length_c   1.000
_cell.angle_alpha   90.00
_cell.angle_beta   90.00
_cell.angle_gamma   90.00
#
_symmetry.space_group_name_H-M   'P 1'
#
loop_
_entity.id
_entity.type
_entity.pdbx_description
1 polymer ?
#
loop_
_entity_poly.entity_id
_entity_poly.type
_entity_poly.pdbx_seq_one_letter_code
_entity_poly.pdbx_strand_id
1 'polypeptide(L)'
;MSKILIVDDERPAQTFLKAICQKYCPAFDTILLSGSADDALRLMAQQHVHVLVTDISMPGINGIELAQRVRQLYPRTHTVIVSGYAEFEFARGAIQAGVDDYLLKPVEIQSFRQILDRIRETLDAEANDLMEETLTRLLCGEAVDEPLLCSLSLL
;
A
#
# COMPACT_ATOMS: atom_id res chain seq x y z
N MET A 1 4.85 10.21 -8.30
CA MET A 1 3.54 10.39 -7.65
C MET A 1 3.16 9.13 -6.90
N SER A 2 3.21 9.16 -5.58
CA SER A 2 2.89 7.97 -4.78
C SER A 2 1.49 8.09 -4.17
N LYS A 3 0.68 7.03 -4.35
CA LYS A 3 -0.72 6.97 -3.89
C LYS A 3 -0.85 6.01 -2.73
N ILE A 4 -1.53 6.45 -1.68
CA ILE A 4 -1.90 5.64 -0.53
C ILE A 4 -3.42 5.47 -0.46
N LEU A 5 -3.89 4.25 -0.22
CA LEU A 5 -5.29 3.92 0.00
C LEU A 5 -5.48 3.50 1.46
N ILE A 6 -6.34 4.19 2.17
CA ILE A 6 -6.71 3.89 3.56
C ILE A 6 -8.10 3.27 3.57
N VAL A 7 -8.20 2.07 4.13
CA VAL A 7 -9.44 1.27 4.20
C VAL A 7 -9.79 0.99 5.65
N ASP A 8 -10.90 1.56 6.09
CA ASP A 8 -11.44 1.38 7.44
C ASP A 8 -12.94 1.69 7.38
N ASP A 9 -13.78 0.92 8.02
CA ASP A 9 -15.23 1.18 8.04
C ASP A 9 -15.60 2.33 9.01
N GLU A 10 -14.66 2.73 9.87
CA GLU A 10 -14.81 3.84 10.79
C GLU A 10 -14.24 5.15 10.20
N ARG A 11 -15.12 6.10 9.87
CA ARG A 11 -14.71 7.42 9.33
C ARG A 11 -13.71 8.19 10.20
N PRO A 12 -13.83 8.19 11.56
CA PRO A 12 -12.83 8.86 12.41
C PRO A 12 -11.43 8.29 12.25
N ALA A 13 -11.29 6.96 12.12
CA ALA A 13 -10.01 6.31 11.89
C ALA A 13 -9.41 6.70 10.52
N GLN A 14 -10.22 6.70 9.46
CA GLN A 14 -9.80 7.18 8.14
C GLN A 14 -9.31 8.63 8.20
N THR A 15 -10.07 9.52 8.85
CA THR A 15 -9.74 10.94 8.96
C THR A 15 -8.44 11.14 9.73
N PHE A 16 -8.23 10.40 10.80
CA PHE A 16 -7.01 10.46 11.61
C PHE A 16 -5.78 10.02 10.80
N LEU A 17 -5.83 8.86 10.15
CA LEU A 17 -4.72 8.37 9.33
C LEU A 17 -4.43 9.30 8.14
N LYS A 18 -5.46 9.81 7.48
CA LYS A 18 -5.32 10.81 6.42
C LYS A 18 -4.61 12.06 6.91
N ALA A 19 -4.99 12.58 8.08
CA ALA A 19 -4.36 13.77 8.65
C ALA A 19 -2.87 13.54 8.97
N ILE A 20 -2.50 12.34 9.45
CA ILE A 20 -1.09 11.99 9.65
C ILE A 20 -0.35 11.98 8.32
N CYS A 21 -0.89 11.32 7.29
CA CYS A 21 -0.27 11.28 5.97
C CYS A 21 -0.05 12.68 5.40
N GLN A 22 -1.08 13.53 5.44
CA GLN A 22 -1.00 14.90 4.92
C GLN A 22 0.05 15.76 5.63
N LYS A 23 0.19 15.59 6.94
CA LYS A 23 1.08 16.42 7.76
C LYS A 23 2.52 15.93 7.77
N TYR A 24 2.73 14.63 7.81
CA TYR A 24 4.03 14.03 8.08
C TYR A 24 4.62 13.22 6.94
N CYS A 25 3.83 12.88 5.92
CA CYS A 25 4.25 12.04 4.80
C CYS A 25 3.95 12.70 3.44
N PRO A 26 4.53 13.88 3.15
CA PRO A 26 4.21 14.66 1.94
C PRO A 26 4.61 13.97 0.64
N ALA A 27 5.36 12.89 0.73
CA ALA A 27 5.72 12.07 -0.43
C ALA A 27 4.53 11.30 -1.03
N PHE A 28 3.46 11.10 -0.23
CA PHE A 28 2.21 10.54 -0.70
C PHE A 28 1.25 11.68 -1.05
N ASP A 29 1.30 12.12 -2.27
CA ASP A 29 0.54 13.27 -2.79
C ASP A 29 -0.94 12.96 -3.04
N THR A 30 -1.30 11.68 -3.20
CA THR A 30 -2.68 11.25 -3.36
C THR A 30 -3.09 10.27 -2.26
N ILE A 31 -4.06 10.67 -1.45
CA ILE A 31 -4.62 9.86 -0.36
C ILE A 31 -6.06 9.50 -0.70
N LEU A 32 -6.29 8.22 -0.94
CA LEU A 32 -7.59 7.64 -1.22
C LEU A 32 -8.19 7.05 0.06
N LEU A 33 -9.49 7.11 0.19
CA LEU A 33 -10.22 6.55 1.34
C LEU A 33 -11.28 5.57 0.85
N SER A 34 -11.44 4.47 1.55
CA SER A 34 -12.50 3.49 1.30
C SER A 34 -13.06 2.97 2.62
N GLY A 35 -14.37 2.74 2.67
CA GLY A 35 -15.05 2.18 3.84
C GLY A 35 -15.21 0.67 3.80
N SER A 36 -14.76 -0.01 2.74
CA SER A 36 -14.88 -1.46 2.59
C SER A 36 -13.80 -2.04 1.68
N ALA A 37 -13.55 -3.33 1.82
CA ALA A 37 -12.62 -4.05 0.96
C ALA A 37 -13.08 -4.09 -0.51
N ASP A 38 -14.38 -4.22 -0.76
CA ASP A 38 -14.93 -4.24 -2.14
C ASP A 38 -14.72 -2.90 -2.84
N ASP A 39 -14.95 -1.78 -2.14
CA ASP A 39 -14.67 -0.45 -2.68
C ASP A 39 -13.18 -0.23 -2.92
N ALA A 40 -12.33 -0.70 -2.00
CA ALA A 40 -10.89 -0.65 -2.14
C ALA A 40 -10.42 -1.37 -3.41
N LEU A 41 -10.90 -2.60 -3.65
CA LEU A 41 -10.56 -3.36 -4.85
C LEU A 41 -11.05 -2.67 -6.13
N ARG A 42 -12.24 -2.04 -6.11
CA ARG A 42 -12.74 -1.25 -7.24
C ARG A 42 -11.86 -0.03 -7.54
N LEU A 43 -11.41 0.69 -6.52
CA LEU A 43 -10.49 1.82 -6.68
C LEU A 43 -9.15 1.36 -7.25
N MET A 44 -8.61 0.24 -6.75
CA MET A 44 -7.35 -0.33 -7.23
C MET A 44 -7.43 -0.85 -8.67
N ALA A 45 -8.60 -1.27 -9.11
CA ALA A 45 -8.82 -1.66 -10.52
C ALA A 45 -8.81 -0.46 -11.49
N GLN A 46 -9.08 0.74 -10.99
CA GLN A 46 -9.13 1.97 -11.80
C GLN A 46 -7.81 2.74 -11.82
N GLN A 47 -6.99 2.58 -10.79
CA GLN A 47 -5.74 3.31 -10.64
C GLN A 47 -4.73 2.55 -9.80
N HIS A 48 -3.46 2.73 -10.13
CA HIS A 48 -2.38 2.13 -9.35
C HIS A 48 -2.31 2.73 -7.95
N VAL A 49 -2.23 1.86 -6.94
CA VAL A 49 -2.05 2.21 -5.52
C VAL A 49 -0.70 1.65 -5.07
N HIS A 50 0.14 2.50 -4.51
CA HIS A 50 1.47 2.11 -4.05
C HIS A 50 1.45 1.51 -2.65
N VAL A 51 0.60 2.06 -1.78
CA VAL A 51 0.47 1.61 -0.38
C VAL A 51 -1.00 1.44 -0.03
N LEU A 52 -1.33 0.27 0.51
CA LEU A 52 -2.61 -0.05 1.12
C LEU A 52 -2.45 -0.04 2.64
N VAL A 53 -3.26 0.74 3.33
CA VAL A 53 -3.39 0.69 4.80
C VAL A 53 -4.80 0.23 5.11
N THR A 54 -4.96 -0.90 5.77
CA THR A 54 -6.29 -1.49 6.03
C THR A 54 -6.49 -1.90 7.48
N ASP A 55 -7.70 -1.65 8.00
CA ASP A 55 -8.17 -2.30 9.23
C ASP A 55 -8.45 -3.78 8.97
N ILE A 56 -8.37 -4.60 10.02
CA ILE A 56 -8.77 -6.02 9.95
C ILE A 56 -10.27 -6.18 10.04
N SER A 57 -10.87 -5.52 11.03
CA SER A 57 -12.28 -5.74 11.41
C SER A 57 -13.20 -4.88 10.55
N MET A 58 -13.57 -5.39 9.39
CA MET A 58 -14.52 -4.75 8.50
C MET A 58 -15.65 -5.72 8.15
N PRO A 59 -16.88 -5.24 7.91
CA PRO A 59 -17.97 -6.08 7.43
C PRO A 59 -17.65 -6.70 6.06
N GLY A 60 -17.98 -7.97 5.89
CA GLY A 60 -17.73 -8.71 4.65
C GLY A 60 -16.31 -9.24 4.58
N ILE A 61 -15.52 -8.74 3.62
CA ILE A 61 -14.12 -9.13 3.46
C ILE A 61 -13.29 -8.41 4.51
N ASN A 62 -12.59 -9.15 5.37
CA ASN A 62 -11.70 -8.58 6.38
C ASN A 62 -10.37 -8.09 5.77
N GLY A 63 -9.61 -7.30 6.55
CA GLY A 63 -8.37 -6.70 6.08
C GLY A 63 -7.26 -7.71 5.72
N ILE A 64 -7.23 -8.88 6.36
CA ILE A 64 -6.26 -9.94 6.03
C ILE A 64 -6.59 -10.56 4.68
N GLU A 65 -7.85 -10.86 4.44
CA GLU A 65 -8.31 -11.37 3.15
C GLU A 65 -8.11 -10.34 2.03
N LEU A 66 -8.38 -9.07 2.31
CA LEU A 66 -8.05 -7.98 1.39
C LEU A 66 -6.57 -7.95 1.05
N ALA A 67 -5.69 -8.02 2.05
CA ALA A 67 -4.23 -8.04 1.86
C ALA A 67 -3.78 -9.23 0.98
N GLN A 68 -4.35 -10.42 1.19
CA GLN A 68 -4.06 -11.61 0.38
C GLN A 68 -4.45 -11.40 -1.09
N ARG A 69 -5.65 -10.85 -1.33
CA ARG A 69 -6.13 -10.55 -2.70
C ARG A 69 -5.27 -9.49 -3.38
N VAL A 70 -4.92 -8.43 -2.65
CA VAL A 70 -4.05 -7.36 -3.17
C VAL A 70 -2.67 -7.91 -3.53
N ARG A 71 -2.09 -8.75 -2.70
CA ARG A 71 -0.81 -9.39 -3.01
C ARG A 71 -0.84 -10.22 -4.29
N GLN A 72 -1.94 -10.90 -4.57
CA GLN A 72 -2.11 -11.72 -5.78
C GLN A 72 -2.34 -10.86 -7.02
N LEU A 73 -3.18 -9.83 -6.92
CA LEU A 73 -3.61 -8.99 -8.04
C LEU A 73 -2.66 -7.82 -8.31
N TYR A 74 -2.05 -7.29 -7.25
CA TYR A 74 -1.22 -6.08 -7.28
C TYR A 74 0.08 -6.30 -6.48
N PRO A 75 0.99 -7.18 -6.94
CA PRO A 75 2.18 -7.61 -6.18
C PRO A 75 3.16 -6.48 -5.84
N ARG A 76 3.04 -5.33 -6.49
CA ARG A 76 3.84 -4.12 -6.22
C ARG A 76 3.22 -3.19 -5.19
N THR A 77 2.03 -3.48 -4.69
CA THR A 77 1.39 -2.68 -3.64
C THR A 77 1.89 -3.14 -2.28
N HIS A 78 2.49 -2.23 -1.54
CA HIS A 78 2.85 -2.46 -0.14
C HIS A 78 1.61 -2.41 0.75
N THR A 79 1.53 -3.32 1.71
CA THR A 79 0.35 -3.43 2.57
C THR A 79 0.71 -3.31 4.04
N VAL A 80 0.02 -2.41 4.74
CA VAL A 80 0.11 -2.19 6.18
C VAL A 80 -1.24 -2.49 6.81
N ILE A 81 -1.26 -3.33 7.83
CA ILE A 81 -2.47 -3.62 8.62
C ILE A 81 -2.48 -2.77 9.87
N VAL A 82 -3.62 -2.15 10.16
CA VAL A 82 -3.88 -1.41 11.39
C VAL A 82 -5.05 -2.08 12.12
N SER A 83 -4.86 -2.55 13.34
CA SER A 83 -5.87 -3.33 14.05
C SER A 83 -6.01 -2.94 15.52
N GLY A 84 -7.24 -2.97 16.03
CA GLY A 84 -7.54 -2.84 17.46
C GLY A 84 -7.24 -4.10 18.28
N TYR A 85 -6.87 -5.19 17.63
CA TYR A 85 -6.67 -6.48 18.27
C TYR A 85 -5.18 -6.86 18.30
N ALA A 86 -4.69 -7.12 19.51
CA ALA A 86 -3.34 -7.63 19.77
C ALA A 86 -3.29 -9.18 19.72
N GLU A 87 -4.26 -9.82 19.08
CA GLU A 87 -4.34 -11.28 19.07
C GLU A 87 -3.28 -11.86 18.13
N PHE A 88 -2.57 -12.84 18.65
CA PHE A 88 -1.50 -13.56 17.93
C PHE A 88 -1.97 -14.14 16.57
N GLU A 89 -3.21 -14.60 16.50
CA GLU A 89 -3.79 -15.18 15.27
C GLU A 89 -3.92 -14.15 14.13
N PHE A 90 -4.29 -12.90 14.45
CA PHE A 90 -4.34 -11.85 13.44
C PHE A 90 -2.95 -11.42 12.96
N ALA A 91 -1.99 -11.28 13.86
CA ALA A 91 -0.61 -11.00 13.49
C ALA A 91 -0.02 -12.13 12.62
N ARG A 92 -0.29 -13.39 12.97
CA ARG A 92 0.11 -14.55 12.18
C ARG A 92 -0.54 -14.56 10.80
N GLY A 93 -1.84 -14.28 10.73
CA GLY A 93 -2.58 -14.14 9.47
C GLY A 93 -2.01 -13.04 8.57
N ALA A 94 -1.65 -11.90 9.14
CA ALA A 94 -1.00 -10.80 8.44
C ALA A 94 0.35 -11.21 7.84
N ILE A 95 1.20 -11.88 8.61
CA ILE A 95 2.48 -12.42 8.14
C ILE A 95 2.28 -13.42 6.99
N GLN A 96 1.31 -14.32 7.10
CA GLN A 96 0.98 -15.29 6.05
C GLN A 96 0.43 -14.61 4.79
N ALA A 97 -0.32 -13.52 4.94
CA ALA A 97 -0.79 -12.68 3.85
C ALA A 97 0.34 -11.90 3.17
N GLY A 98 1.53 -11.84 3.80
CA GLY A 98 2.71 -11.17 3.29
C GLY A 98 2.59 -9.66 3.30
N VAL A 99 2.00 -9.11 4.36
CA VAL A 99 1.98 -7.67 4.60
C VAL A 99 3.35 -7.15 5.00
N ASP A 100 3.61 -5.89 4.69
CA ASP A 100 4.88 -5.24 5.00
C ASP A 100 5.00 -4.89 6.48
N ASP A 101 3.87 -4.52 7.11
CA ASP A 101 3.85 -4.21 8.54
C ASP A 101 2.46 -4.34 9.17
N TYR A 102 2.46 -4.34 10.51
CA TYR A 102 1.26 -4.48 11.35
C TYR A 102 1.31 -3.52 12.52
N LEU A 103 0.31 -2.66 12.66
CA LEU A 103 0.18 -1.67 13.72
C LEU A 103 -1.05 -1.92 14.60
N LEU A 104 -0.88 -1.70 15.89
CA LEU A 104 -1.99 -1.72 16.85
C LEU A 104 -2.63 -0.33 17.00
N LYS A 105 -3.96 -0.29 17.09
CA LYS A 105 -4.71 0.89 17.55
C LYS A 105 -4.60 1.01 19.09
N PRO A 106 -4.48 2.21 19.64
CA PRO A 106 -4.42 3.51 18.96
C PRO A 106 -3.09 3.69 18.22
N VAL A 107 -3.19 4.14 16.96
CA VAL A 107 -2.01 4.29 16.10
C VAL A 107 -1.12 5.42 16.63
N GLU A 108 0.11 5.09 16.96
CA GLU A 108 1.12 6.06 17.31
C GLU A 108 1.67 6.73 16.04
N ILE A 109 1.63 8.07 16.00
CA ILE A 109 2.02 8.86 14.84
C ILE A 109 3.44 8.54 14.38
N GLN A 110 4.37 8.42 15.34
CA GLN A 110 5.77 8.16 15.07
C GLN A 110 5.99 6.80 14.40
N SER A 111 5.33 5.76 14.92
CA SER A 111 5.42 4.39 14.39
C SER A 111 4.83 4.31 12.98
N PHE A 112 3.68 4.92 12.76
CA PHE A 112 3.06 4.94 11.43
C PHE A 112 3.91 5.68 10.40
N ARG A 113 4.46 6.83 10.78
CA ARG A 113 5.37 7.59 9.94
C ARG A 113 6.62 6.80 9.56
N GLN A 114 7.27 6.15 10.53
CA GLN A 114 8.47 5.34 10.27
C GLN A 114 8.21 4.20 9.27
N ILE A 115 7.04 3.57 9.35
CA ILE A 115 6.65 2.54 8.40
C ILE A 115 6.49 3.11 7.00
N LEU A 116 5.78 4.24 6.85
CA LEU A 116 5.59 4.89 5.56
C LEU A 116 6.90 5.42 4.96
N ASP A 117 7.80 5.96 5.79
CA ASP A 117 9.13 6.41 5.34
C ASP A 117 9.96 5.23 4.80
N ARG A 118 9.95 4.08 5.48
CA ARG A 118 10.62 2.85 5.02
C ARG A 118 10.03 2.31 3.72
N ILE A 119 8.70 2.27 3.61
CA ILE A 119 8.02 1.83 2.37
C ILE A 119 8.38 2.77 1.22
N ARG A 120 8.44 4.08 1.47
CA ARG A 120 8.83 5.05 0.46
C ARG A 120 10.26 4.82 -0.04
N GLU A 121 11.21 4.56 0.85
CA GLU A 121 12.58 4.23 0.47
C GLU A 121 12.62 2.98 -0.42
N THR A 122 11.80 1.98 -0.11
CA THR A 122 11.67 0.76 -0.93
C THR A 122 11.09 1.09 -2.31
N LEU A 123 10.03 1.90 -2.38
CA LEU A 123 9.43 2.33 -3.64
C LEU A 123 10.42 3.12 -4.51
N ASP A 124 11.21 4.01 -3.91
CA ASP A 124 12.23 4.78 -4.64
C ASP A 124 13.33 3.87 -5.18
N ALA A 125 13.76 2.85 -4.43
CA ALA A 125 14.74 1.86 -4.88
C ALA A 125 14.19 1.01 -6.05
N GLU A 126 12.96 0.50 -5.93
CA GLU A 126 12.30 -0.27 -6.99
C GLU A 126 12.14 0.53 -8.29
N ALA A 127 11.83 1.83 -8.17
CA ALA A 127 11.73 2.74 -9.29
C ALA A 127 13.07 2.92 -10.01
N ASN A 128 14.15 3.08 -9.25
CA ASN A 128 15.50 3.23 -9.79
C ASN A 128 15.98 1.96 -10.50
N ASP A 129 15.78 0.78 -9.89
CA ASP A 129 16.14 -0.51 -10.46
C ASP A 129 15.42 -0.74 -11.81
N LEU A 130 14.12 -0.43 -11.86
CA LEU A 130 13.32 -0.56 -13.07
C LEU A 130 13.82 0.40 -14.18
N MET A 131 14.20 1.62 -13.80
CA MET A 131 14.74 2.61 -14.75
C MET A 131 16.09 2.15 -15.31
N GLU A 132 17.00 1.65 -14.47
CA GLU A 132 18.30 1.13 -14.89
C GLU A 132 18.16 -0.07 -15.84
N GLU A 133 17.27 -1.02 -15.50
CA GLU A 133 16.99 -2.17 -16.37
C GLU A 133 16.47 -1.73 -17.74
N THR A 134 15.53 -0.80 -17.76
CA THR A 134 14.93 -0.29 -19.00
C THR A 134 15.96 0.44 -19.84
N LEU A 135 16.79 1.30 -19.25
CA LEU A 135 17.86 2.01 -19.95
C LEU A 135 18.90 1.03 -20.53
N THR A 136 19.30 0.02 -19.76
CA THR A 136 20.26 -1.00 -20.21
C THR A 136 19.71 -1.75 -21.42
N ARG A 137 18.44 -2.17 -21.40
CA ARG A 137 17.81 -2.87 -22.54
C ARG A 137 17.72 -1.98 -23.78
N LEU A 138 17.34 -0.71 -23.61
CA LEU A 138 17.31 0.27 -24.71
C LEU A 138 18.70 0.50 -25.32
N LEU A 139 19.74 0.61 -24.51
CA LEU A 139 21.13 0.80 -24.98
C LEU A 139 21.69 -0.45 -25.68
N CYS A 140 21.25 -1.65 -25.27
CA CYS A 140 21.59 -2.90 -25.93
C CYS A 140 20.81 -3.15 -27.23
N GLY A 141 19.89 -2.25 -27.60
CA GLY A 141 19.05 -2.38 -28.80
C GLY A 141 17.96 -3.44 -28.69
N GLU A 142 17.63 -3.86 -27.47
CA GLU A 142 16.52 -4.77 -27.22
C GLU A 142 15.19 -4.01 -27.21
N ALA A 143 14.14 -4.65 -27.76
CA ALA A 143 12.81 -4.09 -27.66
C ALA A 143 12.36 -4.09 -26.20
N VAL A 144 11.93 -2.92 -25.72
CA VAL A 144 11.33 -2.80 -24.39
C VAL A 144 9.86 -3.18 -24.52
N ASP A 145 9.45 -4.21 -23.79
CA ASP A 145 8.08 -4.70 -23.80
C ASP A 145 7.11 -3.64 -23.24
N GLU A 146 5.91 -3.56 -23.81
CA GLU A 146 4.85 -2.65 -23.33
C GLU A 146 4.62 -2.70 -21.79
N PRO A 147 4.68 -3.86 -21.10
CA PRO A 147 4.56 -3.92 -19.66
C PRO A 147 5.61 -3.12 -18.89
N LEU A 148 6.84 -3.05 -19.38
CA LEU A 148 7.93 -2.27 -18.78
C LEU A 148 7.70 -0.76 -18.94
N LEU A 149 7.24 -0.33 -20.12
CA LEU A 149 6.88 1.07 -20.37
C LEU A 149 5.69 1.52 -19.53
N CYS A 150 4.67 0.67 -19.39
CA CYS A 150 3.55 0.92 -18.49
C CYS A 150 3.98 1.04 -17.02
N SER A 151 4.93 0.22 -16.58
CA SER A 151 5.46 0.28 -15.22
C SER A 151 6.20 1.59 -14.94
N LEU A 152 6.94 2.13 -15.93
CA LEU A 152 7.61 3.44 -15.82
C LEU A 152 6.61 4.61 -15.77
N SER A 153 5.47 4.51 -16.44
CA SER A 153 4.44 5.55 -16.43
C SER A 153 3.69 5.64 -15.10
N LEU A 154 3.84 4.66 -14.22
CA LEU A 154 3.23 4.59 -12.88
C LEU A 154 4.18 5.11 -11.78
N LEU A 155 5.42 5.44 -12.12
CA LEU A 155 6.41 6.08 -11.23
C LEU A 155 6.25 7.60 -11.21
#